data_16594fd5cbd1ee44e57a9f77ee04d9d3
#
_entry.id   16594fd5cbd1ee44e57a9f77ee04d9d3
#
_cell.length_a   1.000
_cell.length_b   1.000
_cell.length_c   1.000
_cell.angle_alpha   90.00
_cell.angle_beta   90.00
_cell.angle_gamma   90.00
#
_symmetry.space_group_name_H-M   'P 1'
#
loop_
_entity.id
_entity.type
_entity.pdbx_description
1 polymer ?
#
loop_
_entity_poly.entity_id
_entity_poly.type
_entity_poly.pdbx_seq_one_letter_code
_entity_poly.pdbx_strand_id
1 'polypeptide(L)'
;MESILEDEIRFKSELKKSISKMNFNYSKKPLVYISHPFLTHGSPEDNLNSVSNVLSDLVLRYKDQFIFISPIHNFGTLDGKLNYEDGLKICLDLLERCDGIIMCGDYIHSNGCMKEMELAVKKGLQIWKLEDFK
;
A
#
# COMPACT_ATOMS: atom_id res chain seq x y z
N MET A 1 26.65 11.31 12.29
CA MET A 1 26.11 11.82 11.00
C MET A 1 26.62 11.03 9.82
N GLU A 2 27.93 10.88 9.68
CA GLU A 2 28.50 10.13 8.56
C GLU A 2 28.11 8.66 8.56
N SER A 3 28.07 7.99 9.73
CA SER A 3 27.66 6.58 9.81
C SER A 3 26.21 6.38 9.44
N ILE A 4 25.32 7.34 9.78
CA ILE A 4 23.92 7.30 9.39
C ILE A 4 23.80 7.44 7.88
N LEU A 5 24.58 8.35 7.30
CA LEU A 5 24.58 8.57 5.85
C LEU A 5 25.10 7.32 5.11
N GLU A 6 26.14 6.69 5.62
CA GLU A 6 26.68 5.46 5.05
C GLU A 6 25.67 4.32 5.12
N ASP A 7 24.93 4.19 6.24
CA ASP A 7 23.90 3.20 6.40
C ASP A 7 22.73 3.45 5.42
N GLU A 8 22.35 4.70 5.23
CA GLU A 8 21.33 5.08 4.26
C GLU A 8 21.75 4.72 2.83
N ILE A 9 23.00 5.02 2.47
CA ILE A 9 23.53 4.71 1.14
C ILE A 9 23.54 3.20 0.91
N ARG A 10 24.01 2.44 1.88
CA ARG A 10 24.03 0.97 1.79
C ARG A 10 22.62 0.40 1.65
N PHE A 11 21.69 0.88 2.48
CA PHE A 11 20.30 0.43 2.43
C PHE A 11 19.66 0.76 1.08
N LYS A 12 19.89 1.97 0.56
CA LYS A 12 19.39 2.35 -0.76
C LYS A 12 19.97 1.47 -1.86
N SER A 13 21.24 1.08 -1.74
CA SER A 13 21.86 0.18 -2.71
C SER A 13 21.22 -1.20 -2.71
N GLU A 14 20.98 -1.76 -1.53
CA GLU A 14 20.30 -3.05 -1.40
C GLU A 14 18.86 -2.98 -1.90
N LEU A 15 18.16 -1.89 -1.61
CA LEU A 15 16.80 -1.67 -2.07
C LEU A 15 16.75 -1.56 -3.60
N LYS A 16 17.71 -0.90 -4.22
CA LYS A 16 17.80 -0.82 -5.67
C LYS A 16 17.92 -2.20 -6.30
N LYS A 17 18.70 -3.09 -5.71
CA LYS A 17 18.82 -4.48 -6.21
C LYS A 17 17.48 -5.21 -6.13
N SER A 18 16.76 -5.02 -5.02
CA SER A 18 15.45 -5.61 -4.83
C SER A 18 14.44 -5.04 -5.83
N ILE A 19 14.43 -3.72 -5.99
CA ILE A 19 13.53 -3.02 -6.90
C ILE A 19 13.80 -3.41 -8.35
N SER A 20 15.05 -3.60 -8.74
CA SER A 20 15.38 -4.00 -10.10
C SER A 20 14.77 -5.35 -10.46
N LYS A 21 14.67 -6.27 -9.49
CA LYS A 21 14.00 -7.57 -9.67
C LYS A 21 12.49 -7.41 -9.83
N MET A 22 11.94 -6.30 -9.33
CA MET A 22 10.52 -5.98 -9.40
C MET A 22 10.18 -5.12 -10.62
N ASN A 23 11.18 -4.77 -11.42
CA ASN A 23 11.02 -3.94 -12.62
C ASN A 23 10.52 -2.52 -12.30
N PHE A 24 10.97 -1.94 -11.19
CA PHE A 24 10.66 -0.56 -10.82
C PHE A 24 11.68 0.42 -11.39
N ASN A 25 11.29 1.71 -11.45
CA ASN A 25 12.19 2.80 -11.77
C ASN A 25 12.92 3.25 -10.50
N TYR A 26 14.24 3.02 -10.41
CA TYR A 26 15.01 3.30 -9.20
C TYR A 26 15.18 4.77 -8.88
N SER A 27 15.05 5.67 -9.87
CA SER A 27 15.25 7.10 -9.64
C SER A 27 14.17 7.70 -8.73
N LYS A 28 13.09 6.97 -8.51
CA LYS A 28 11.97 7.39 -7.68
C LYS A 28 11.68 6.32 -6.64
N LYS A 29 11.25 6.77 -5.47
CA LYS A 29 10.75 5.84 -4.46
C LYS A 29 9.50 5.15 -5.00
N PRO A 30 9.37 3.84 -4.83
CA PRO A 30 8.16 3.15 -5.23
C PRO A 30 6.95 3.67 -4.46
N LEU A 31 5.84 3.82 -5.18
CA LEU A 31 4.55 4.18 -4.60
C LEU A 31 3.80 2.90 -4.27
N VAL A 32 3.46 2.71 -3.01
CA VAL A 32 2.91 1.46 -2.49
C VAL A 32 1.50 1.73 -1.94
N TYR A 33 0.56 0.98 -2.44
CA TYR A 33 -0.85 1.05 -2.10
C TYR A 33 -1.14 0.14 -0.91
N ILE A 34 -1.81 0.66 0.11
CA ILE A 34 -2.20 -0.13 1.28
C ILE A 34 -3.63 -0.62 1.06
N SER A 35 -3.77 -1.93 0.81
CA SER A 35 -5.06 -2.59 0.63
C SER A 35 -5.50 -3.15 1.98
N HIS A 36 -6.59 -2.63 2.52
CA HIS A 36 -7.10 -2.98 3.85
C HIS A 36 -8.63 -3.04 3.78
N PRO A 37 -9.28 -4.03 4.42
CA PRO A 37 -10.74 -4.04 4.49
C PRO A 37 -11.27 -2.73 5.12
N PHE A 38 -12.39 -2.23 4.62
CA PHE A 38 -13.02 -1.03 5.15
C PHE A 38 -14.46 -1.29 5.59
N LEU A 39 -15.27 -1.86 4.70
CA LEU A 39 -16.68 -2.08 4.96
C LEU A 39 -17.01 -3.51 5.43
N THR A 40 -16.00 -4.38 5.50
CA THR A 40 -16.16 -5.77 5.92
C THR A 40 -15.35 -6.03 7.18
N HIS A 41 -15.77 -7.02 7.99
CA HIS A 41 -15.06 -7.46 9.20
C HIS A 41 -14.84 -6.34 10.20
N GLY A 42 -15.92 -5.86 10.79
CA GLY A 42 -15.92 -4.78 11.76
C GLY A 42 -16.54 -3.52 11.19
N SER A 43 -16.53 -2.46 11.96
CA SER A 43 -17.07 -1.18 11.55
C SER A 43 -16.06 -0.43 10.67
N PRO A 44 -16.52 0.51 9.83
CA PRO A 44 -15.60 1.40 9.11
C PRO A 44 -14.65 2.14 10.05
N GLU A 45 -15.12 2.52 11.24
CA GLU A 45 -14.29 3.20 12.25
C GLU A 45 -13.16 2.30 12.74
N ASP A 46 -13.47 1.03 13.06
CA ASP A 46 -12.45 0.07 13.50
C ASP A 46 -11.42 -0.18 12.39
N ASN A 47 -11.88 -0.32 11.16
CA ASN A 47 -11.00 -0.54 10.03
C ASN A 47 -10.14 0.69 9.74
N LEU A 48 -10.71 1.90 9.88
CA LEU A 48 -9.93 3.13 9.73
C LEU A 48 -8.85 3.23 10.81
N ASN A 49 -9.17 2.90 12.06
CA ASN A 49 -8.19 2.89 13.14
C ASN A 49 -7.08 1.87 12.87
N SER A 50 -7.44 0.69 12.41
CA SER A 50 -6.47 -0.36 12.07
C SER A 50 -5.53 0.09 10.97
N VAL A 51 -6.07 0.62 9.86
CA VAL A 51 -5.22 1.05 8.74
C VAL A 51 -4.40 2.28 9.10
N SER A 52 -4.89 3.16 9.99
CA SER A 52 -4.12 4.30 10.48
C SER A 52 -2.88 3.84 11.23
N ASN A 53 -3.01 2.80 12.05
CA ASN A 53 -1.87 2.22 12.77
C ASN A 53 -0.88 1.59 11.80
N VAL A 54 -1.37 0.87 10.80
CA VAL A 54 -0.52 0.26 9.76
C VAL A 54 0.24 1.35 9.00
N LEU A 55 -0.47 2.37 8.55
CA LEU A 55 0.14 3.48 7.79
C LEU A 55 1.21 4.20 8.61
N SER A 56 0.91 4.52 9.88
CA SER A 56 1.86 5.18 10.76
C SER A 56 3.13 4.35 10.95
N ASP A 57 2.98 3.06 11.22
CA ASP A 57 4.12 2.16 11.40
C ASP A 57 4.99 2.08 10.14
N LEU A 58 4.36 1.89 8.99
CA LEU A 58 5.08 1.78 7.72
C LEU A 58 5.81 3.07 7.37
N VAL A 59 5.15 4.21 7.53
CA VAL A 59 5.76 5.52 7.21
C VAL A 59 6.94 5.79 8.15
N LEU A 60 6.77 5.56 9.45
CA LEU A 60 7.85 5.82 10.41
C LEU A 60 9.06 4.93 10.16
N ARG A 61 8.86 3.72 9.70
CA ARG A 61 9.96 2.76 9.48
C ARG A 61 10.57 2.82 8.10
N TYR A 62 9.78 3.16 7.07
CA TYR A 62 10.20 3.02 5.67
C TYR A 62 10.03 4.29 4.83
N LYS A 63 9.84 5.45 5.46
CA LYS A 63 9.61 6.72 4.76
C LYS A 63 10.71 7.12 3.77
N ASP A 64 11.91 6.61 3.99
CA ASP A 64 13.05 6.94 3.11
C ASP A 64 13.15 6.02 1.90
N GLN A 65 12.43 4.89 1.90
CA GLN A 65 12.51 3.88 0.85
C GLN A 65 11.25 3.81 -0.02
N PHE A 66 10.09 4.11 0.56
CA PHE A 66 8.80 3.96 -0.12
C PHE A 66 7.93 5.18 0.15
N ILE A 67 7.00 5.42 -0.77
CA ILE A 67 5.86 6.31 -0.54
C ILE A 67 4.64 5.41 -0.35
N PHE A 68 3.95 5.55 0.77
CA PHE A 68 2.75 4.76 1.05
C PHE A 68 1.51 5.60 0.82
N ILE A 69 0.48 4.97 0.24
CA ILE A 69 -0.80 5.61 0.04
C ILE A 69 -1.90 4.69 0.56
N SER A 70 -2.83 5.27 1.33
CA SER A 70 -3.97 4.58 1.89
C SER A 70 -5.25 5.14 1.27
N PRO A 71 -5.93 4.40 0.40
CA PRO A 71 -7.16 4.89 -0.23
C PRO A 71 -8.28 5.13 0.77
N ILE A 72 -8.30 4.39 1.89
CA ILE A 72 -9.28 4.60 2.95
C ILE A 72 -9.15 6.02 3.51
N HIS A 73 -7.93 6.52 3.67
CA HIS A 73 -7.70 7.88 4.16
C HIS A 73 -8.11 8.94 3.13
N ASN A 74 -7.92 8.64 1.85
CA ASN A 74 -8.28 9.57 0.78
C ASN A 74 -9.78 9.61 0.51
N PHE A 75 -10.43 8.47 0.52
CA PHE A 75 -11.79 8.31 0.00
C PHE A 75 -12.81 7.79 1.02
N GLY A 76 -12.38 7.38 2.20
CA GLY A 76 -13.27 6.80 3.21
C GLY A 76 -14.35 7.76 3.67
N THR A 77 -14.08 9.07 3.66
CA THR A 77 -15.07 10.09 4.02
C THR A 77 -16.21 10.20 3.00
N LEU A 78 -16.04 9.61 1.82
CA LEU A 78 -17.06 9.59 0.79
C LEU A 78 -18.03 8.40 0.92
N ASP A 79 -17.82 7.56 1.94
CA ASP A 79 -18.73 6.47 2.23
C ASP A 79 -20.14 7.04 2.45
N GLY A 80 -21.13 6.42 1.80
CA GLY A 80 -22.50 6.91 1.79
C GLY A 80 -22.77 8.02 0.76
N LYS A 81 -21.74 8.60 0.15
CA LYS A 81 -21.87 9.60 -0.92
C LYS A 81 -21.63 9.02 -2.30
N LEU A 82 -20.82 7.97 -2.37
CA LEU A 82 -20.55 7.21 -3.58
C LEU A 82 -21.09 5.79 -3.38
N ASN A 83 -21.59 5.19 -4.46
CA ASN A 83 -21.93 3.78 -4.39
C ASN A 83 -20.65 2.94 -4.36
N TYR A 84 -20.78 1.68 -3.98
CA TYR A 84 -19.64 0.78 -3.82
C TYR A 84 -18.82 0.64 -5.12
N GLU A 85 -19.53 0.51 -6.26
CA GLU A 85 -18.84 0.31 -7.55
C GLU A 85 -18.02 1.51 -7.95
N ASP A 86 -18.54 2.71 -7.78
CA ASP A 86 -17.81 3.94 -8.09
C ASP A 86 -16.63 4.13 -7.15
N GLY A 87 -16.81 3.85 -5.86
CA GLY A 87 -15.75 3.90 -4.87
C GLY A 87 -14.62 2.93 -5.20
N LEU A 88 -14.98 1.69 -5.55
CA LEU A 88 -13.99 0.69 -5.94
C LEU A 88 -13.24 1.11 -7.20
N LYS A 89 -13.96 1.65 -8.20
CA LYS A 89 -13.34 2.10 -9.44
C LYS A 89 -12.30 3.18 -9.18
N ILE A 90 -12.60 4.15 -8.33
CA ILE A 90 -11.65 5.21 -7.96
C ILE A 90 -10.41 4.60 -7.31
N CYS A 91 -10.59 3.64 -6.42
CA CYS A 91 -9.46 2.96 -5.79
C CYS A 91 -8.63 2.17 -6.79
N LEU A 92 -9.28 1.48 -7.74
CA LEU A 92 -8.56 0.75 -8.78
C LEU A 92 -7.81 1.68 -9.73
N ASP A 93 -8.38 2.84 -10.06
CA ASP A 93 -7.70 3.85 -10.87
C ASP A 93 -6.43 4.36 -10.17
N LEU A 94 -6.51 4.55 -8.85
CA LEU A 94 -5.34 4.93 -8.06
C LEU A 94 -4.30 3.82 -8.04
N LEU A 95 -4.73 2.58 -7.83
CA LEU A 95 -3.83 1.42 -7.75
C LEU A 95 -3.05 1.24 -9.05
N GLU A 96 -3.64 1.49 -10.20
CA GLU A 96 -2.96 1.38 -11.49
C GLU A 96 -1.72 2.29 -11.58
N ARG A 97 -1.69 3.36 -10.81
CA ARG A 97 -0.56 4.30 -10.79
C ARG A 97 0.48 3.97 -9.73
N CYS A 98 0.26 2.90 -8.98
CA CYS A 98 1.20 2.47 -7.95
C CYS A 98 2.17 1.44 -8.50
N ASP A 99 3.28 1.28 -7.80
CA ASP A 99 4.31 0.30 -8.14
C ASP A 99 4.10 -1.02 -7.43
N GLY A 100 3.44 -0.99 -6.28
CA GLY A 100 3.18 -2.19 -5.49
C GLY A 100 1.97 -2.04 -4.59
N ILE A 101 1.59 -3.15 -3.97
CA ILE A 101 0.44 -3.23 -3.07
C ILE A 101 0.80 -4.07 -1.85
N ILE A 102 0.37 -3.63 -0.68
CA ILE A 102 0.48 -4.40 0.56
C ILE A 102 -0.91 -4.86 0.96
N MET A 103 -1.08 -6.18 1.08
CA MET A 103 -2.34 -6.78 1.51
C MET A 103 -2.38 -6.85 3.03
N CYS A 104 -3.39 -6.25 3.65
CA CYS A 104 -3.52 -6.11 5.09
C CYS A 104 -4.81 -6.74 5.62
N GLY A 105 -4.79 -7.12 6.91
CA GLY A 105 -5.95 -7.62 7.59
C GLY A 105 -6.51 -8.90 6.96
N ASP A 106 -7.80 -9.10 7.08
CA ASP A 106 -8.47 -10.26 6.48
C ASP A 106 -8.87 -9.95 5.03
N TYR A 107 -7.86 -9.66 4.22
CA TYR A 107 -8.07 -9.27 2.83
C TYR A 107 -8.73 -10.37 1.99
N ILE A 108 -8.46 -11.64 2.32
CA ILE A 108 -9.01 -12.78 1.57
C ILE A 108 -10.55 -12.75 1.55
N HIS A 109 -11.16 -12.31 2.64
CA HIS A 109 -12.62 -12.24 2.76
C HIS A 109 -13.17 -10.84 2.44
N SER A 110 -12.35 -9.95 1.89
CA SER A 110 -12.78 -8.62 1.47
C SER A 110 -12.86 -8.56 -0.06
N ASN A 111 -14.05 -8.35 -0.60
CA ASN A 111 -14.27 -8.24 -2.03
C ASN A 111 -13.40 -7.13 -2.66
N GLY A 112 -13.35 -5.97 -2.00
CA GLY A 112 -12.55 -4.85 -2.49
C GLY A 112 -11.08 -5.19 -2.55
N CYS A 113 -10.54 -5.75 -1.45
CA CYS A 113 -9.13 -6.15 -1.40
C CYS A 113 -8.79 -7.20 -2.45
N MET A 114 -9.68 -8.17 -2.66
CA MET A 114 -9.43 -9.22 -3.65
C MET A 114 -9.46 -8.68 -5.08
N LYS A 115 -10.33 -7.72 -5.37
CA LYS A 115 -10.35 -7.06 -6.67
C LYS A 115 -9.11 -6.19 -6.88
N GLU A 116 -8.62 -5.55 -5.84
CA GLU A 116 -7.38 -4.79 -5.89
C GLU A 116 -6.19 -5.72 -6.15
N MET A 117 -6.13 -6.86 -5.46
CA MET A 117 -5.09 -7.85 -5.69
C MET A 117 -5.14 -8.42 -7.11
N GLU A 118 -6.34 -8.71 -7.62
CA GLU A 118 -6.53 -9.18 -8.98
C GLU A 118 -5.98 -8.18 -10.01
N LEU A 119 -6.27 -6.89 -9.82
CA LEU A 119 -5.73 -5.85 -10.69
C LEU A 119 -4.20 -5.78 -10.60
N ALA A 120 -3.66 -5.88 -9.39
CA ALA A 120 -2.21 -5.87 -9.18
C ALA A 120 -1.52 -7.01 -9.91
N VAL A 121 -2.08 -8.22 -9.86
CA VAL A 121 -1.59 -9.37 -10.62
C VAL A 121 -1.63 -9.08 -12.10
N LYS A 122 -2.77 -8.60 -12.59
CA LYS A 122 -2.95 -8.31 -14.03
C LYS A 122 -1.97 -7.28 -14.54
N LYS A 123 -1.66 -6.26 -13.73
CA LYS A 123 -0.75 -5.18 -14.11
C LYS A 123 0.71 -5.47 -13.79
N GLY A 124 1.01 -6.61 -13.19
CA GLY A 124 2.38 -6.97 -12.83
C GLY A 124 2.97 -6.14 -11.71
N LEU A 125 2.14 -5.61 -10.81
CA LEU A 125 2.62 -4.87 -9.65
C LEU A 125 3.24 -5.82 -8.63
N GLN A 126 4.16 -5.31 -7.83
CA GLN A 126 4.70 -6.08 -6.72
C GLN A 126 3.61 -6.24 -5.65
N ILE A 127 3.45 -7.46 -5.15
CA ILE A 127 2.45 -7.78 -4.13
C ILE A 127 3.16 -8.27 -2.88
N TRP A 128 2.91 -7.59 -1.76
CA TRP A 128 3.43 -7.97 -0.45
C TRP A 128 2.27 -8.25 0.51
N LYS A 129 2.54 -9.04 1.51
CA LYS A 129 1.70 -9.13 2.69
C LYS A 129 2.29 -8.21 3.76
N LEU A 130 1.47 -7.74 4.67
CA LEU A 130 1.93 -6.82 5.72
C LEU A 130 3.09 -7.40 6.53
N GLU A 131 3.08 -8.72 6.80
CA GLU A 131 4.14 -9.37 7.56
C GLU A 131 5.51 -9.31 6.86
N ASP A 132 5.55 -9.09 5.56
CA ASP A 132 6.81 -8.94 4.83
C ASP A 132 7.57 -7.68 5.24
N PHE A 133 6.89 -6.74 5.90
CA PHE A 133 7.44 -5.46 6.35
C PHE A 133 7.76 -5.43 7.84
N LYS A 134 7.69 -6.53 8.53
CA LYS A 134 7.98 -6.60 9.98
C LYS A 134 9.42 -6.99 10.29
#